data_ed18a252ea1ac31e83785684b6d57a39
#
_entry.id   ed18a252ea1ac31e83785684b6d57a39
#
_cell.length_a   1.000
_cell.length_b   1.000
_cell.length_c   1.000
_cell.angle_alpha   90.00
_cell.angle_beta   90.00
_cell.angle_gamma   90.00
#
_symmetry.space_group_name_H-M   'P 1'
#
loop_
_entity.id
_entity.type
_entity.pdbx_description
1 polymer ?
#
loop_
_entity_poly.entity_id
_entity_poly.type
_entity_poly.pdbx_seq_one_letter_code
_entity_poly.pdbx_strand_id
1 'polypeptide(L)'
;MRKRISRFIILLWLLSSQLPHALAQGSAAQKVTAPSAADEGPFYRGTAVGVEIAGPISHYILGSDMISSEIQVQTNLKGRYLPVVEIGYGKADKLNDANDLHYKTSAPYFRIGMDYNMFHKKPWLPGYLAVGFRYGTTSFKYDVSGPSMTDPNYGGHITVPFRYEGLKSTASWLELVASIKVNIYRRFHMGWAVHYKSRIQVKETENTVPWYVPGFGKNAGSSFTLTYNLIYNLPF
;
A
#
# COMPACT_ATOMS: atom_id res chain seq x y z
N MET A 1 -13.02 -1.63 22.25
CA MET A 1 -12.38 -2.43 21.18
C MET A 1 -13.30 -3.43 20.48
N ARG A 2 -14.10 -4.25 21.17
CA ARG A 2 -14.99 -5.30 20.58
C ARG A 2 -15.98 -4.79 19.50
N LYS A 3 -16.59 -3.62 19.66
CA LYS A 3 -17.60 -3.09 18.71
C LYS A 3 -17.03 -2.62 17.36
N ARG A 4 -15.72 -2.29 17.29
CA ARG A 4 -15.09 -1.82 16.03
C ARG A 4 -14.64 -2.98 15.14
N ILE A 5 -14.20 -4.09 15.74
CA ILE A 5 -13.82 -5.32 15.02
C ILE A 5 -15.04 -5.96 14.35
N SER A 6 -16.20 -5.95 15.02
CA SER A 6 -17.45 -6.48 14.45
C SER A 6 -17.89 -5.75 13.17
N ARG A 7 -17.71 -4.43 13.11
CA ARG A 7 -18.08 -3.64 11.91
C ARG A 7 -17.17 -3.93 10.71
N PHE A 8 -15.90 -4.21 10.97
CA PHE A 8 -14.94 -4.56 9.91
C PHE A 8 -15.24 -5.95 9.32
N ILE A 9 -15.57 -6.92 10.17
CA ILE A 9 -15.95 -8.27 9.74
C ILE A 9 -17.25 -8.22 8.91
N ILE A 10 -18.23 -7.40 9.30
CA ILE A 10 -19.48 -7.24 8.55
C ILE A 10 -19.23 -6.59 7.18
N LEU A 11 -18.33 -5.58 7.10
CA LEU A 11 -17.99 -4.94 5.82
C LEU A 11 -17.23 -5.90 4.90
N LEU A 12 -16.33 -6.70 5.45
CA LEU A 12 -15.61 -7.73 4.70
C LEU A 12 -16.56 -8.83 4.20
N TRP A 13 -17.56 -9.20 5.02
CA TRP A 13 -18.57 -10.21 4.68
C TRP A 13 -19.54 -9.71 3.62
N LEU A 14 -19.96 -8.44 3.66
CA LEU A 14 -20.78 -7.82 2.63
C LEU A 14 -20.05 -7.69 1.28
N LEU A 15 -18.74 -7.45 1.28
CA LEU A 15 -17.93 -7.47 0.06
C LEU A 15 -17.73 -8.89 -0.50
N SER A 16 -17.62 -9.90 0.35
CA SER A 16 -17.42 -11.29 -0.08
C SER A 16 -18.71 -11.94 -0.60
N SER A 17 -19.88 -11.49 -0.16
CA SER A 17 -21.17 -12.05 -0.60
C SER A 17 -21.55 -11.70 -2.04
N GLN A 18 -20.90 -10.69 -2.64
CA GLN A 18 -21.14 -10.30 -4.05
C GLN A 18 -20.28 -11.09 -5.05
N LEU A 19 -19.24 -11.78 -4.60
CA LEU A 19 -18.34 -12.54 -5.49
C LEU A 19 -18.97 -13.78 -6.19
N PRO A 20 -19.83 -14.57 -5.56
CA PRO A 20 -20.37 -15.77 -6.22
C PRO A 20 -21.35 -15.47 -7.35
N HIS A 21 -22.00 -14.32 -7.37
CA HIS A 21 -23.00 -14.00 -8.41
C HIS A 21 -22.36 -13.52 -9.72
N ALA A 22 -21.19 -12.90 -9.67
CA ALA A 22 -20.47 -12.47 -10.87
C ALA A 22 -19.82 -13.62 -11.64
N LEU A 23 -19.53 -14.73 -10.97
CA LEU A 23 -18.93 -15.92 -11.59
C LEU A 23 -19.97 -16.91 -12.15
N ALA A 24 -21.26 -16.81 -11.74
CA ALA A 24 -22.29 -17.76 -12.11
C ALA A 24 -23.08 -17.38 -13.38
N GLN A 25 -22.93 -16.18 -13.92
CA GLN A 25 -23.65 -15.72 -15.11
C GLN A 25 -22.92 -15.99 -16.45
N GLY A 26 -21.91 -16.81 -16.46
CA GLY A 26 -21.07 -17.14 -17.62
C GLY A 26 -21.31 -18.53 -18.21
N SER A 27 -22.55 -19.05 -18.26
CA SER A 27 -22.82 -20.36 -18.88
C SER A 27 -23.74 -20.24 -20.11
N ALA A 28 -23.15 -19.74 -21.19
CA ALA A 28 -23.49 -20.23 -22.53
C ALA A 28 -22.18 -20.63 -23.17
N ALA A 29 -21.93 -21.91 -23.24
CA ALA A 29 -20.71 -22.49 -23.82
C ALA A 29 -20.63 -22.18 -25.33
N GLN A 30 -20.21 -20.98 -25.68
CA GLN A 30 -19.60 -20.72 -26.96
C GLN A 30 -18.21 -21.36 -26.92
N LYS A 31 -18.01 -22.38 -27.74
CA LYS A 31 -16.72 -23.00 -28.00
C LYS A 31 -15.79 -21.94 -28.60
N VAL A 32 -15.19 -21.11 -27.74
CA VAL A 32 -14.20 -20.13 -28.16
C VAL A 32 -12.95 -20.92 -28.52
N THR A 33 -12.70 -21.03 -29.80
CA THR A 33 -11.45 -21.54 -30.36
C THR A 33 -10.32 -20.73 -29.70
N ALA A 34 -9.43 -21.42 -29.00
CA ALA A 34 -8.28 -20.75 -28.40
C ALA A 34 -7.51 -19.97 -29.49
N PRO A 35 -7.23 -18.67 -29.31
CA PRO A 35 -6.48 -17.91 -30.27
C PRO A 35 -5.14 -18.60 -30.54
N SER A 36 -4.81 -18.80 -31.79
CA SER A 36 -3.49 -19.28 -32.24
C SER A 36 -2.41 -18.42 -31.61
N ALA A 37 -1.30 -19.01 -31.22
CA ALA A 37 -0.15 -18.35 -30.54
C ALA A 37 0.49 -17.21 -31.39
N ALA A 38 -0.02 -16.93 -32.58
CA ALA A 38 0.49 -15.91 -33.51
C ALA A 38 -0.21 -14.54 -33.39
N ASP A 39 -1.30 -14.41 -32.65
CA ASP A 39 -2.02 -13.13 -32.49
C ASP A 39 -1.61 -12.43 -31.19
N GLU A 40 -0.34 -12.07 -31.10
CA GLU A 40 0.14 -11.10 -30.12
C GLU A 40 -0.34 -9.72 -30.59
N GLY A 41 -1.55 -9.31 -30.19
CA GLY A 41 -2.10 -7.97 -30.46
C GLY A 41 -1.10 -6.83 -30.14
N PRO A 42 -1.49 -5.57 -30.23
CA PRO A 42 -0.57 -4.44 -30.16
C PRO A 42 0.32 -4.49 -28.91
N PHE A 43 1.58 -4.05 -29.06
CA PHE A 43 2.55 -4.02 -27.95
C PHE A 43 2.04 -3.20 -26.76
N TYR A 44 1.46 -2.04 -27.03
CA TYR A 44 0.82 -1.17 -26.04
C TYR A 44 -0.70 -1.41 -26.06
N ARG A 45 -1.25 -1.70 -24.88
CA ARG A 45 -2.69 -2.00 -24.69
C ARG A 45 -3.40 -1.02 -23.74
N GLY A 46 -2.78 0.13 -23.48
CA GLY A 46 -3.38 1.19 -22.67
C GLY A 46 -2.67 1.44 -21.35
N THR A 47 -3.07 2.52 -20.72
CA THR A 47 -2.57 2.96 -19.41
C THR A 47 -3.75 3.11 -18.46
N ALA A 48 -3.54 2.77 -17.21
CA ALA A 48 -4.51 2.89 -16.13
C ALA A 48 -3.94 3.80 -15.02
N VAL A 49 -4.81 4.58 -14.43
CA VAL A 49 -4.51 5.36 -13.22
C VAL A 49 -5.35 4.82 -12.09
N GLY A 50 -4.75 4.60 -10.95
CA GLY A 50 -5.42 4.10 -9.74
C GLY A 50 -5.15 5.00 -8.55
N VAL A 51 -6.10 5.00 -7.62
CA VAL A 51 -5.98 5.68 -6.32
C VAL A 51 -6.23 4.66 -5.21
N GLU A 52 -5.32 4.63 -4.25
CA GLU A 52 -5.44 3.80 -3.05
C GLU A 52 -6.39 4.47 -2.06
N ILE A 53 -7.40 3.73 -1.60
CA ILE A 53 -8.45 4.25 -0.72
C ILE A 53 -8.54 3.53 0.63
N ALA A 54 -7.85 2.41 0.84
CA ALA A 54 -7.91 1.67 2.12
C ALA A 54 -7.27 2.46 3.27
N GLY A 55 -6.18 3.18 3.01
CA GLY A 55 -5.51 4.00 4.01
C GLY A 55 -6.40 5.10 4.57
N PRO A 56 -6.97 5.99 3.75
CA PRO A 56 -7.95 6.98 4.20
C PRO A 56 -9.15 6.36 4.90
N ILE A 57 -9.73 5.29 4.37
CA ILE A 57 -10.87 4.59 4.97
C ILE A 57 -10.50 4.05 6.36
N SER A 58 -9.34 3.43 6.52
CA SER A 58 -8.89 2.90 7.81
C SER A 58 -8.70 3.99 8.86
N HIS A 59 -8.16 5.14 8.45
CA HIS A 59 -7.99 6.28 9.34
C HIS A 59 -9.34 6.83 9.83
N TYR A 60 -10.28 7.12 8.92
CA TYR A 60 -11.58 7.71 9.29
C TYR A 60 -12.51 6.73 10.00
N ILE A 61 -12.52 5.44 9.63
CA ILE A 61 -13.45 4.45 10.19
C ILE A 61 -12.88 3.75 11.42
N LEU A 62 -11.59 3.39 11.39
CA LEU A 62 -10.96 2.62 12.47
C LEU A 62 -10.19 3.50 13.46
N GLY A 63 -10.02 4.81 13.17
CA GLY A 63 -9.25 5.72 14.00
C GLY A 63 -7.78 5.35 14.07
N SER A 64 -7.19 4.95 12.92
CA SER A 64 -5.77 4.64 12.84
C SER A 64 -4.92 5.90 13.02
N ASP A 65 -3.88 5.82 13.86
CA ASP A 65 -2.89 6.89 14.05
C ASP A 65 -1.97 7.08 12.82
N MET A 66 -2.14 6.21 11.84
CA MET A 66 -1.40 6.23 10.58
C MET A 66 -2.36 6.37 9.40
N ILE A 67 -2.03 7.25 8.48
CA ILE A 67 -2.76 7.42 7.22
C ILE A 67 -1.76 7.36 6.08
N SER A 68 -2.10 6.64 5.04
CA SER A 68 -1.39 6.67 3.76
C SER A 68 -2.40 6.66 2.62
N SER A 69 -2.03 7.31 1.53
CA SER A 69 -2.76 7.23 0.27
C SER A 69 -1.76 7.33 -0.87
N GLU A 70 -2.09 6.74 -2.00
CA GLU A 70 -1.21 6.74 -3.15
C GLU A 70 -1.96 6.79 -4.46
N ILE A 71 -1.28 7.30 -5.46
CA ILE A 71 -1.70 7.29 -6.85
C ILE A 71 -0.73 6.37 -7.60
N GLN A 72 -1.28 5.47 -8.42
CA GLN A 72 -0.52 4.59 -9.27
C GLN A 72 -0.82 4.83 -10.74
N VAL A 73 0.20 4.74 -11.58
CA VAL A 73 0.10 4.70 -13.04
C VAL A 73 0.64 3.37 -13.50
N GLN A 74 -0.17 2.59 -14.19
CA GLN A 74 0.19 1.27 -14.68
C GLN A 74 -0.04 1.20 -16.19
N THR A 75 0.96 0.80 -16.93
CA THR A 75 0.90 0.63 -18.39
C THR A 75 0.80 -0.86 -18.74
N ASN A 76 -0.06 -1.20 -19.69
CA ASN A 76 -0.23 -2.58 -20.14
C ASN A 76 0.55 -2.81 -21.44
N LEU A 77 1.59 -3.64 -21.34
CA LEU A 77 2.41 -4.04 -22.47
C LEU A 77 2.12 -5.51 -22.84
N LYS A 78 1.69 -5.74 -24.05
CA LYS A 78 1.33 -7.07 -24.61
C LYS A 78 0.27 -7.82 -23.79
N GLY A 79 -0.48 -7.14 -22.90
CA GLY A 79 -1.41 -7.78 -21.96
C GLY A 79 -0.76 -8.64 -20.88
N ARG A 80 0.57 -8.67 -20.84
CA ARG A 80 1.37 -9.57 -20.00
C ARG A 80 2.21 -8.83 -18.97
N TYR A 81 2.92 -7.79 -19.38
CA TYR A 81 3.80 -6.98 -18.55
C TYR A 81 3.13 -5.67 -18.19
N LEU A 82 3.15 -5.32 -16.93
CA LEU A 82 2.44 -4.16 -16.39
C LEU A 82 3.43 -3.30 -15.58
N PRO A 83 4.32 -2.51 -16.24
CA PRO A 83 5.12 -1.52 -15.55
C PRO A 83 4.23 -0.59 -14.74
N VAL A 84 4.67 -0.25 -13.54
CA VAL A 84 3.91 0.61 -12.63
C VAL A 84 4.82 1.57 -11.88
N VAL A 85 4.31 2.77 -11.72
CA VAL A 85 4.90 3.85 -10.92
C VAL A 85 3.84 4.30 -9.93
N GLU A 86 4.25 4.45 -8.69
CA GLU A 86 3.36 4.81 -7.57
C GLU A 86 3.99 5.96 -6.78
N ILE A 87 3.19 6.96 -6.48
CA ILE A 87 3.55 8.08 -5.62
C ILE A 87 2.52 8.14 -4.51
N GLY A 88 2.98 8.13 -3.28
CA GLY A 88 2.11 8.20 -2.12
C GLY A 88 2.59 9.20 -1.08
N TYR A 89 1.73 9.43 -0.12
CA TYR A 89 2.00 10.24 1.05
C TYR A 89 1.62 9.48 2.31
N GLY A 90 2.55 9.37 3.26
CA GLY A 90 2.33 8.69 4.52
C GLY A 90 2.49 9.65 5.69
N LYS A 91 1.59 9.57 6.66
CA LYS A 91 1.63 10.31 7.93
C LYS A 91 1.42 9.35 9.07
N ALA A 92 2.18 9.53 10.14
CA ALA A 92 1.94 8.90 11.43
C ALA A 92 2.02 9.96 12.53
N ASP A 93 1.08 9.90 13.47
CA ASP A 93 1.00 10.76 14.64
C ASP A 93 0.51 9.87 15.79
N LYS A 94 1.46 9.39 16.61
CA LYS A 94 1.19 8.36 17.60
C LYS A 94 1.79 8.72 18.94
N LEU A 95 0.94 8.73 19.97
CA LEU A 95 1.32 8.72 21.36
C LEU A 95 1.35 7.25 21.85
N ASN A 96 2.43 6.85 22.46
CA ASN A 96 2.55 5.55 23.09
C ASN A 96 2.24 5.69 24.60
N ASP A 97 1.08 5.21 25.00
CA ASP A 97 0.54 5.32 26.37
C ASP A 97 1.40 4.59 27.43
N ALA A 98 2.32 3.70 27.00
CA ALA A 98 3.17 2.95 27.93
C ALA A 98 4.39 3.73 28.40
N ASN A 99 4.90 4.67 27.62
CA ASN A 99 6.12 5.42 27.90
C ASN A 99 6.01 6.90 27.56
N ASP A 100 4.79 7.38 27.27
CA ASP A 100 4.48 8.76 26.88
C ASP A 100 5.34 9.33 25.76
N LEU A 101 5.88 8.43 24.90
CA LEU A 101 6.61 8.85 23.73
C LEU A 101 5.64 9.23 22.60
N HIS A 102 5.77 10.45 22.13
CA HIS A 102 5.03 10.96 20.99
C HIS A 102 5.92 10.95 19.74
N TYR A 103 5.50 10.23 18.72
CA TYR A 103 6.16 10.14 17.43
C TYR A 103 5.32 10.78 16.35
N LYS A 104 5.94 11.66 15.56
CA LYS A 104 5.27 12.33 14.44
C LYS A 104 6.15 12.33 13.20
N THR A 105 5.55 11.99 12.07
CA THR A 105 6.20 12.08 10.76
C THR A 105 5.18 12.24 9.65
N SER A 106 5.60 12.88 8.57
CA SER A 106 4.81 12.94 7.34
C SER A 106 5.75 13.18 6.16
N ALA A 107 5.65 12.36 5.11
CA ALA A 107 6.45 12.54 3.91
C ALA A 107 5.85 11.82 2.70
N PRO A 108 6.20 12.26 1.48
CA PRO A 108 5.95 11.50 0.27
C PRO A 108 6.87 10.29 0.17
N TYR A 109 6.42 9.27 -0.56
CA TYR A 109 7.21 8.12 -0.96
C TYR A 109 6.97 7.79 -2.41
N PHE A 110 7.93 7.13 -3.01
CA PHE A 110 7.91 6.73 -4.41
C PHE A 110 8.18 5.25 -4.54
N ARG A 111 7.45 4.58 -5.44
CA ARG A 111 7.69 3.18 -5.79
C ARG A 111 7.66 2.99 -7.30
N ILE A 112 8.55 2.15 -7.79
CA ILE A 112 8.61 1.74 -9.18
C ILE A 112 8.73 0.23 -9.26
N GLY A 113 8.07 -0.37 -10.23
CA GLY A 113 8.14 -1.81 -10.41
C GLY A 113 7.39 -2.31 -11.62
N MET A 114 7.17 -3.60 -11.63
CA MET A 114 6.48 -4.27 -12.72
C MET A 114 5.68 -5.46 -12.20
N ASP A 115 4.46 -5.61 -12.71
CA ASP A 115 3.61 -6.77 -12.48
C ASP A 115 3.57 -7.65 -13.73
N TYR A 116 3.37 -8.91 -13.50
CA TYR A 116 3.15 -9.93 -14.51
C TYR A 116 1.72 -10.42 -14.41
N ASN A 117 0.95 -10.27 -15.48
CA ASN A 117 -0.42 -10.78 -15.57
C ASN A 117 -0.39 -12.30 -15.75
N MET A 118 -0.81 -13.04 -14.74
CA MET A 118 -0.88 -14.50 -14.76
C MET A 118 -1.93 -15.01 -15.76
N PHE A 119 -2.97 -14.20 -16.03
CA PHE A 119 -4.05 -14.56 -16.93
C PHE A 119 -3.92 -13.94 -18.33
N HIS A 120 -2.71 -13.57 -18.75
CA HIS A 120 -2.46 -12.95 -20.05
C HIS A 120 -2.97 -13.79 -21.24
N LYS A 121 -3.06 -15.12 -21.09
CA LYS A 121 -3.63 -16.05 -22.09
C LYS A 121 -5.14 -16.16 -22.05
N LYS A 122 -5.83 -15.48 -21.12
CA LYS A 122 -7.26 -15.52 -20.92
C LYS A 122 -7.88 -14.12 -20.96
N PRO A 123 -7.77 -13.38 -22.09
CA PRO A 123 -8.21 -11.98 -22.18
C PRO A 123 -9.73 -11.78 -22.05
N TRP A 124 -10.50 -12.86 -22.13
CA TRP A 124 -11.97 -12.85 -21.97
C TRP A 124 -12.44 -12.76 -20.50
N LEU A 125 -11.54 -12.93 -19.55
CA LEU A 125 -11.88 -12.80 -18.14
C LEU A 125 -12.13 -11.33 -17.78
N PRO A 126 -13.13 -11.04 -16.90
CA PRO A 126 -13.42 -9.68 -16.47
C PRO A 126 -12.37 -9.08 -15.54
N GLY A 127 -11.32 -9.82 -15.25
CA GLY A 127 -10.23 -9.42 -14.37
C GLY A 127 -9.01 -10.31 -14.53
N TYR A 128 -7.95 -9.97 -13.80
CA TYR A 128 -6.73 -10.75 -13.79
C TYR A 128 -6.06 -10.78 -12.41
N LEU A 129 -5.27 -11.83 -12.22
CA LEU A 129 -4.32 -11.95 -11.13
C LEU A 129 -2.94 -11.53 -11.64
N ALA A 130 -2.25 -10.69 -10.91
CA ALA A 130 -0.88 -10.31 -11.22
C ALA A 130 0.04 -10.51 -10.01
N VAL A 131 1.29 -10.83 -10.30
CA VAL A 131 2.37 -10.92 -9.33
C VAL A 131 3.49 -10.02 -9.80
N GLY A 132 4.06 -9.25 -8.91
CA GLY A 132 5.08 -8.29 -9.28
C GLY A 132 6.03 -7.94 -8.15
N PHE A 133 6.92 -7.04 -8.46
CA PHE A 133 7.87 -6.48 -7.50
C PHE A 133 7.89 -4.96 -7.59
N ARG A 134 8.28 -4.31 -6.48
CA ARG A 134 8.47 -2.87 -6.36
C ARG A 134 9.79 -2.58 -5.66
N TYR A 135 10.43 -1.51 -6.07
CA TYR A 135 11.44 -0.82 -5.29
C TYR A 135 10.83 0.47 -4.76
N GLY A 136 10.86 0.64 -3.45
CA GLY A 136 10.32 1.81 -2.77
C GLY A 136 11.41 2.63 -2.11
N THR A 137 11.23 3.95 -2.08
CA THR A 137 12.13 4.88 -1.40
C THR A 137 11.37 6.06 -0.84
N THR A 138 11.88 6.60 0.26
CA THR A 138 11.37 7.84 0.89
C THR A 138 12.50 8.60 1.57
N SER A 139 12.35 9.92 1.61
CA SER A 139 13.14 10.81 2.46
C SER A 139 12.19 11.61 3.32
N PHE A 140 12.35 11.53 4.62
CA PHE A 140 11.39 12.07 5.58
C PHE A 140 12.06 12.72 6.78
N LYS A 141 11.29 13.55 7.48
CA LYS A 141 11.63 14.09 8.79
C LYS A 141 10.69 13.50 9.81
N TYR A 142 11.18 13.32 11.02
CA TYR A 142 10.38 12.86 12.13
C TYR A 142 10.73 13.59 13.42
N ASP A 143 9.75 13.67 14.28
CA ASP A 143 9.86 14.26 15.60
C ASP A 143 9.61 13.17 16.63
N VAL A 144 10.39 13.19 17.71
CA VAL A 144 10.20 12.32 18.87
C VAL A 144 10.25 13.18 20.12
N SER A 145 9.21 13.11 20.93
CA SER A 145 9.17 13.77 22.23
C SER A 145 8.67 12.81 23.30
N GLY A 146 9.07 13.03 24.52
CA GLY A 146 8.66 12.20 25.66
C GLY A 146 8.79 12.96 26.96
N PRO A 147 8.54 12.26 28.09
CA PRO A 147 8.71 12.86 29.41
C PRO A 147 10.13 13.34 29.65
N SER A 148 10.26 14.43 30.37
CA SER A 148 11.56 14.96 30.77
C SER A 148 12.32 13.95 31.62
N MET A 149 13.62 13.79 31.34
CA MET A 149 14.48 12.94 32.13
C MET A 149 15.11 13.76 33.27
N THR A 150 14.99 13.28 34.48
CA THR A 150 15.64 13.87 35.66
C THR A 150 16.83 13.00 36.04
N ASP A 151 18.02 13.63 36.16
CA ASP A 151 19.22 12.89 36.57
C ASP A 151 19.22 12.67 38.08
N PRO A 152 19.13 11.39 38.53
CA PRO A 152 19.13 11.08 39.97
C PRO A 152 20.48 11.33 40.64
N ASN A 153 21.60 11.36 39.91
CA ASN A 153 22.91 11.53 40.45
C ASN A 153 23.23 12.99 40.89
N TYR A 154 22.44 13.94 40.37
CA TYR A 154 22.55 15.36 40.73
C TYR A 154 21.42 15.85 41.64
N GLY A 155 20.89 14.96 42.50
CA GLY A 155 19.89 15.30 43.50
C GLY A 155 18.54 15.68 42.89
N GLY A 156 18.26 15.31 41.63
CA GLY A 156 17.00 15.61 40.95
C GLY A 156 16.82 17.04 40.46
N HIS A 157 17.88 17.85 40.53
CA HIS A 157 17.84 19.28 40.17
C HIS A 157 18.00 19.53 38.67
N ILE A 158 18.55 18.55 37.92
CA ILE A 158 18.74 18.67 36.46
C ILE A 158 17.65 17.87 35.75
N THR A 159 16.76 18.60 35.09
CA THR A 159 15.72 18.02 34.24
C THR A 159 16.00 18.39 32.81
N VAL A 160 16.20 17.38 31.95
CA VAL A 160 16.43 17.56 30.51
C VAL A 160 15.18 17.14 29.74
N PRO A 161 14.60 18.02 28.92
CA PRO A 161 13.46 17.65 28.08
C PRO A 161 13.90 16.64 27.01
N PHE A 162 13.18 15.52 26.92
CA PHE A 162 13.37 14.55 25.82
C PHE A 162 12.55 15.02 24.61
N ARG A 163 13.17 15.81 23.75
CA ARG A 163 12.53 16.36 22.55
C ARG A 163 13.54 16.49 21.42
N TYR A 164 13.32 15.72 20.37
CA TYR A 164 14.10 15.77 19.14
C TYR A 164 13.17 16.08 17.98
N GLU A 165 13.41 17.16 17.24
CA GLU A 165 12.57 17.64 16.15
C GLU A 165 13.36 17.73 14.84
N GLY A 166 12.65 17.48 13.72
CA GLY A 166 13.21 17.65 12.40
C GLY A 166 14.32 16.68 12.02
N LEU A 167 14.41 15.53 12.71
CA LEU A 167 15.40 14.51 12.43
C LEU A 167 15.20 13.95 11.02
N LYS A 168 16.24 13.98 10.19
CA LYS A 168 16.20 13.54 8.80
C LYS A 168 16.55 12.06 8.68
N SER A 169 15.74 11.31 7.98
CA SER A 169 16.01 9.91 7.64
C SER A 169 15.66 9.62 6.18
N THR A 170 16.28 8.60 5.64
CA THR A 170 15.98 8.05 4.32
C THR A 170 15.80 6.55 4.46
N ALA A 171 14.86 6.00 3.69
CA ALA A 171 14.61 4.57 3.69
C ALA A 171 14.42 4.04 2.27
N SER A 172 14.83 2.79 2.06
CA SER A 172 14.57 2.04 0.83
C SER A 172 14.22 0.59 1.16
N TRP A 173 13.35 0.02 0.33
CA TRP A 173 12.86 -1.34 0.52
C TRP A 173 12.49 -1.99 -0.81
N LEU A 174 12.36 -3.32 -0.79
CA LEU A 174 11.76 -4.11 -1.88
C LEU A 174 10.39 -4.61 -1.45
N GLU A 175 9.49 -4.76 -2.42
CA GLU A 175 8.18 -5.35 -2.22
C GLU A 175 7.94 -6.47 -3.21
N LEU A 176 7.34 -7.56 -2.73
CA LEU A 176 6.63 -8.54 -3.54
C LEU A 176 5.15 -8.23 -3.45
N VAL A 177 4.49 -8.21 -4.59
CA VAL A 177 3.09 -7.82 -4.69
C VAL A 177 2.30 -8.92 -5.37
N ALA A 178 1.18 -9.31 -4.77
CA ALA A 178 0.16 -10.13 -5.41
C ALA A 178 -1.12 -9.30 -5.48
N SER A 179 -1.67 -9.14 -6.67
CA SER A 179 -2.83 -8.27 -6.90
C SER A 179 -3.89 -8.95 -7.75
N ILE A 180 -5.15 -8.61 -7.46
CA ILE A 180 -6.32 -8.98 -8.24
C ILE A 180 -6.96 -7.70 -8.73
N LYS A 181 -7.20 -7.59 -10.03
CA LYS A 181 -7.93 -6.48 -10.66
C LYS A 181 -9.17 -7.01 -11.34
N VAL A 182 -10.32 -6.41 -11.06
CA VAL A 182 -11.63 -6.80 -11.61
C VAL A 182 -12.30 -5.60 -12.26
N ASN A 183 -12.85 -5.79 -13.45
CA ASN A 183 -13.66 -4.78 -14.12
C ASN A 183 -15.03 -4.71 -13.44
N ILE A 184 -15.49 -3.50 -13.08
CA ILE A 184 -16.78 -3.27 -12.45
C ILE A 184 -17.75 -2.67 -13.47
N TYR A 185 -17.31 -1.62 -14.13
CA TYR A 185 -18.16 -0.90 -15.05
C TYR A 185 -17.32 -0.16 -16.11
N ARG A 186 -17.52 -0.49 -17.39
CA ARG A 186 -16.80 0.13 -18.51
C ARG A 186 -15.28 0.17 -18.30
N ARG A 187 -14.74 1.36 -17.96
CA ARG A 187 -13.30 1.61 -17.74
C ARG A 187 -12.91 1.62 -16.28
N PHE A 188 -13.87 1.45 -15.36
CA PHE A 188 -13.62 1.39 -13.93
C PHE A 188 -13.34 -0.03 -13.47
N HIS A 189 -12.27 -0.16 -12.70
CA HIS A 189 -11.82 -1.41 -12.12
C HIS A 189 -11.58 -1.23 -10.63
N MET A 190 -11.74 -2.29 -9.88
CA MET A 190 -11.29 -2.40 -8.50
C MET A 190 -10.09 -3.33 -8.44
N GLY A 191 -9.15 -2.99 -7.58
CA GLY A 191 -7.95 -3.78 -7.34
C GLY A 191 -7.72 -4.00 -5.85
N TRP A 192 -7.37 -5.23 -5.48
CA TRP A 192 -6.84 -5.58 -4.17
C TRP A 192 -5.41 -6.03 -4.37
N ALA A 193 -4.52 -5.58 -3.50
CA ALA A 193 -3.16 -6.04 -3.53
C ALA A 193 -2.63 -6.30 -2.11
N VAL A 194 -1.88 -7.38 -1.99
CA VAL A 194 -1.09 -7.72 -0.81
C VAL A 194 0.36 -7.43 -1.12
N HIS A 195 1.00 -6.64 -0.27
CA HIS A 195 2.40 -6.27 -0.38
C HIS A 195 3.17 -6.90 0.77
N TYR A 196 4.16 -7.69 0.45
CA TYR A 196 5.21 -8.10 1.37
C TYR A 196 6.42 -7.21 1.13
N LYS A 197 6.78 -6.43 2.14
CA LYS A 197 7.86 -5.43 2.08
C LYS A 197 9.05 -5.92 2.87
N SER A 198 10.23 -5.86 2.29
CA SER A 198 11.50 -6.18 2.94
C SER A 198 12.39 -4.95 2.93
N ARG A 199 12.83 -4.53 4.12
CA ARG A 199 13.68 -3.36 4.30
C ARG A 199 15.08 -3.63 3.77
N ILE A 200 15.60 -2.75 2.90
CA ILE A 200 17.00 -2.76 2.49
C ILE A 200 17.81 -1.90 3.45
N GLN A 201 17.38 -0.64 3.62
CA GLN A 201 18.10 0.33 4.42
C GLN A 201 17.15 1.35 5.03
N VAL A 202 17.43 1.76 6.26
CA VAL A 202 16.92 2.96 6.91
C VAL A 202 18.09 3.69 7.52
N LYS A 203 18.24 4.97 7.21
CA LYS A 203 19.27 5.79 7.82
C LYS A 203 18.82 6.16 9.22
N GLU A 204 19.54 5.65 10.22
CA GLU A 204 19.33 5.97 11.62
C GLU A 204 20.04 7.26 11.98
N THR A 205 19.54 7.99 12.97
CA THR A 205 20.17 9.16 13.55
C THR A 205 20.86 8.72 14.84
N GLU A 206 21.95 9.37 15.21
CA GLU A 206 22.80 8.97 16.35
C GLU A 206 22.04 8.72 17.68
N ASN A 207 20.94 9.44 17.89
CA ASN A 207 20.22 9.40 19.16
C ASN A 207 18.83 8.74 19.10
N THR A 208 18.29 8.50 17.88
CA THR A 208 16.92 7.95 17.75
C THR A 208 16.78 7.15 16.47
N VAL A 209 15.88 6.15 16.54
CA VAL A 209 15.49 5.31 15.40
C VAL A 209 14.04 5.66 15.03
N PRO A 210 13.72 5.92 13.75
CA PRO A 210 12.35 6.20 13.34
C PRO A 210 11.46 5.00 13.62
N TRP A 211 10.33 5.21 14.29
CA TRP A 211 9.36 4.15 14.57
C TRP A 211 8.51 3.78 13.35
N TYR A 212 8.23 4.76 12.49
CA TYR A 212 7.42 4.60 11.28
C TYR A 212 8.15 5.20 10.08
N VAL A 213 8.09 4.49 8.96
CA VAL A 213 8.65 4.91 7.67
C VAL A 213 7.51 5.11 6.69
N PRO A 214 7.29 6.33 6.15
CA PRO A 214 6.26 6.58 5.15
C PRO A 214 6.37 5.63 3.94
N GLY A 215 5.25 5.00 3.57
CA GLY A 215 5.20 4.01 2.50
C GLY A 215 5.64 2.59 2.86
N PHE A 216 6.50 2.41 3.86
CA PHE A 216 6.92 1.09 4.34
C PHE A 216 6.02 0.58 5.48
N GLY A 217 5.74 1.45 6.47
CA GLY A 217 5.01 1.10 7.68
C GLY A 217 5.88 1.19 8.95
N LYS A 218 5.59 0.37 9.96
CA LYS A 218 6.43 0.30 11.16
C LYS A 218 7.84 -0.11 10.78
N ASN A 219 8.84 0.52 11.41
CA ASN A 219 10.25 0.26 11.14
C ASN A 219 10.68 -1.12 11.68
N ALA A 220 10.44 -2.15 10.88
CA ALA A 220 10.81 -3.53 11.12
C ALA A 220 11.62 -4.07 9.93
N GLY A 221 12.14 -5.30 10.02
CA GLY A 221 12.84 -5.95 8.91
C GLY A 221 11.91 -6.24 7.72
N SER A 222 10.64 -6.53 8.00
CA SER A 222 9.60 -6.77 7.00
C SER A 222 8.24 -6.24 7.46
N SER A 223 7.35 -6.02 6.49
CA SER A 223 5.98 -5.54 6.73
C SER A 223 5.03 -6.12 5.70
N PHE A 224 3.77 -6.34 6.12
CA PHE A 224 2.68 -6.69 5.23
C PHE A 224 1.68 -5.53 5.14
N THR A 225 1.20 -5.26 3.94
CA THR A 225 0.18 -4.23 3.71
C THR A 225 -0.85 -4.74 2.72
N LEU A 226 -2.13 -4.51 3.02
CA LEU A 226 -3.24 -4.72 2.11
C LEU A 226 -3.66 -3.36 1.55
N THR A 227 -3.76 -3.24 0.24
CA THR A 227 -4.25 -2.04 -0.45
C THR A 227 -5.52 -2.34 -1.21
N TYR A 228 -6.35 -1.32 -1.33
CA TYR A 228 -7.57 -1.35 -2.12
C TYR A 228 -7.58 -0.13 -3.05
N ASN A 229 -7.57 -0.40 -4.35
CA ASN A 229 -7.39 0.59 -5.40
C ASN A 229 -8.65 0.73 -6.24
N LEU A 230 -9.07 1.96 -6.48
CA LEU A 230 -10.00 2.30 -7.53
C LEU A 230 -9.20 2.71 -8.77
N ILE A 231 -9.42 2.02 -9.88
CA ILE A 231 -8.57 2.12 -11.07
C ILE A 231 -9.42 2.52 -12.27
N TYR A 232 -8.92 3.48 -13.04
CA TYR A 232 -9.53 3.95 -14.27
C TYR A 232 -8.60 3.71 -15.46
N ASN A 233 -9.07 2.97 -16.46
CA ASN A 233 -8.33 2.79 -17.72
C ASN A 233 -8.55 4.00 -18.61
N LEU A 234 -7.45 4.66 -19.00
CA LEU A 234 -7.50 5.82 -19.88
C LEU A 234 -8.03 5.44 -21.27
N PRO A 235 -8.75 6.36 -21.93
CA PRO A 235 -9.22 6.16 -23.31
C PRO A 235 -8.04 6.35 -24.27
N PHE A 236 -7.67 5.28 -24.95
CA PHE A 236 -6.78 5.32 -26.12
C PHE A 236 -7.33 4.45 -27.23
#